data_50089ced8f79efebd972e4815ae234fc
#
_entry.id   50089ced8f79efebd972e4815ae234fc
#
_cell.length_a   1.000
_cell.length_b   1.000
_cell.length_c   1.000
_cell.angle_alpha   90.00
_cell.angle_beta   90.00
_cell.angle_gamma   90.00
#
_symmetry.space_group_name_H-M   'P 1'
#
loop_
_entity.id
_entity.type
_entity.pdbx_description
1 polymer ?
#
loop_
_entity_poly.entity_id
_entity_poly.type
_entity_poly.pdbx_seq_one_letter_code
_entity_poly.pdbx_strand_id
1 'polypeptide(L)'
;MVASVLEAQDGDTLVTIWDGVYTSAQAERGKATFDVSCSRCHNADLSGSDRGPTLVSEKFLATWMDGSLEPLFSFIRDMMPQGSANIVSDDSKADILAYILQRNSFPPGKTELTANGDKLDTIQILRKGAAPGLQNLSFVQVIGCLESGPGNRWVLTHSSARPGNRERAVSGQELERARARALGEETYTLVSASPFAPATRQGHKVAAKGLVYRQPGDYRLNVTALETLADTCSGR
;
A
#
# COMPACT_ATOMS: atom_id res chain seq x y z
N MET A 1 14.63 -43.48 -0.76
CA MET A 1 14.32 -42.30 -1.59
C MET A 1 13.41 -41.43 -0.75
N VAL A 2 13.94 -40.36 -0.19
CA VAL A 2 13.17 -39.39 0.61
C VAL A 2 12.79 -38.29 -0.38
N ALA A 3 11.51 -38.17 -0.70
CA ALA A 3 11.01 -37.09 -1.52
C ALA A 3 11.06 -35.80 -0.66
N SER A 4 11.99 -34.92 -0.96
CA SER A 4 11.95 -33.53 -0.45
C SER A 4 10.71 -32.87 -1.01
N VAL A 5 9.74 -32.63 -0.15
CA VAL A 5 8.65 -31.69 -0.43
C VAL A 5 9.32 -30.31 -0.46
N LEU A 6 9.47 -29.73 -1.65
CA LEU A 6 9.73 -28.31 -1.78
C LEU A 6 8.50 -27.61 -1.20
N GLU A 7 8.63 -27.05 0.01
CA GLU A 7 7.70 -26.01 0.47
C GLU A 7 7.84 -24.86 -0.53
N ALA A 8 6.78 -24.65 -1.31
CA ALA A 8 6.64 -23.44 -2.08
C ALA A 8 6.71 -22.29 -1.08
N GLN A 9 7.73 -21.44 -1.22
CA GLN A 9 7.77 -20.17 -0.54
C GLN A 9 6.49 -19.44 -0.96
N ASP A 10 5.63 -19.12 0.01
CA ASP A 10 4.50 -18.22 -0.16
C ASP A 10 5.06 -16.88 -0.66
N GLY A 11 5.35 -16.82 -1.95
CA GLY A 11 5.56 -15.57 -2.65
C GLY A 11 4.25 -14.79 -2.51
N ASP A 12 4.33 -13.61 -1.93
CA ASP A 12 3.25 -12.67 -1.67
C ASP A 12 2.21 -12.66 -2.80
N THR A 13 1.23 -13.57 -2.74
CA THR A 13 0.16 -13.64 -3.73
C THR A 13 -0.70 -12.41 -3.55
N LEU A 14 -0.66 -11.50 -4.51
CA LEU A 14 -1.51 -10.32 -4.50
C LEU A 14 -2.97 -10.75 -4.64
N VAL A 15 -3.79 -10.28 -3.73
CA VAL A 15 -5.25 -10.50 -3.74
C VAL A 15 -5.96 -9.15 -3.77
N THR A 16 -7.25 -9.15 -4.01
CA THR A 16 -8.06 -7.94 -3.97
C THR A 16 -8.99 -7.95 -2.76
N ILE A 17 -9.52 -6.81 -2.40
CA ILE A 17 -10.57 -6.70 -1.37
C ILE A 17 -11.84 -7.49 -1.73
N TRP A 18 -11.98 -7.97 -2.99
CA TRP A 18 -13.11 -8.79 -3.43
C TRP A 18 -12.93 -10.29 -3.12
N ASP A 19 -11.73 -10.70 -2.70
CA ASP A 19 -11.39 -12.11 -2.46
C ASP A 19 -11.70 -12.56 -1.02
N GLY A 20 -12.47 -11.76 -0.26
CA GLY A 20 -12.90 -12.12 1.09
C GLY A 20 -11.76 -12.11 2.10
N VAL A 21 -11.14 -10.95 2.27
CA VAL A 21 -9.93 -10.74 3.08
C VAL A 21 -10.20 -10.51 4.58
N TYR A 22 -11.44 -10.55 5.01
CA TYR A 22 -11.85 -10.42 6.42
C TYR A 22 -13.01 -11.37 6.71
N THR A 23 -13.33 -11.66 7.98
CA THR A 23 -14.49 -12.46 8.38
C THR A 23 -15.66 -11.59 8.85
N SER A 24 -16.88 -12.11 8.74
CA SER A 24 -18.07 -11.41 9.28
C SER A 24 -17.96 -11.19 10.79
N ALA A 25 -17.43 -12.17 11.53
CA ALA A 25 -17.22 -12.04 12.97
C ALA A 25 -16.22 -10.92 13.29
N GLN A 26 -15.18 -10.77 12.50
CA GLN A 26 -14.24 -9.68 12.62
C GLN A 26 -14.90 -8.31 12.39
N ALA A 27 -15.72 -8.19 11.37
CA ALA A 27 -16.46 -6.94 11.10
C ALA A 27 -17.46 -6.60 12.22
N GLU A 28 -18.09 -7.61 12.86
CA GLU A 28 -18.95 -7.38 14.03
C GLU A 28 -18.19 -6.85 15.24
N ARG A 29 -17.00 -7.37 15.55
CA ARG A 29 -16.11 -6.83 16.58
C ARG A 29 -15.69 -5.40 16.25
N GLY A 30 -15.34 -5.18 14.98
CA GLY A 30 -14.98 -3.86 14.46
C GLY A 30 -16.11 -2.84 14.62
N LYS A 31 -17.36 -3.26 14.33
CA LYS A 31 -18.53 -2.41 14.56
C LYS A 31 -18.66 -1.99 16.01
N ALA A 32 -18.55 -2.94 16.95
CA ALA A 32 -18.66 -2.64 18.37
C ALA A 32 -17.60 -1.60 18.83
N THR A 33 -16.36 -1.74 18.36
CA THR A 33 -15.30 -0.79 18.66
C THR A 33 -15.51 0.56 17.96
N PHE A 34 -15.99 0.54 16.71
CA PHE A 34 -16.30 1.72 15.92
C PHE A 34 -17.39 2.57 16.59
N ASP A 35 -18.46 1.93 17.07
CA ASP A 35 -19.59 2.61 17.74
C ASP A 35 -19.13 3.40 18.95
N VAL A 36 -18.12 2.93 19.68
CA VAL A 36 -17.58 3.58 20.88
C VAL A 36 -16.54 4.65 20.53
N SER A 37 -15.64 4.36 19.58
CA SER A 37 -14.42 5.16 19.39
C SER A 37 -14.44 6.07 18.17
N CYS A 38 -15.32 5.81 17.17
CA CYS A 38 -15.28 6.47 15.87
C CYS A 38 -16.59 7.17 15.49
N SER A 39 -17.74 6.62 15.95
CA SER A 39 -19.08 7.07 15.53
C SER A 39 -19.37 8.54 15.88
N ARG A 40 -18.73 9.08 16.91
CA ARG A 40 -18.89 10.49 17.31
C ARG A 40 -18.52 11.47 16.20
N CYS A 41 -17.57 11.11 15.35
CA CYS A 41 -17.10 11.94 14.23
C CYS A 41 -17.60 11.43 12.88
N HIS A 42 -17.63 10.11 12.70
CA HIS A 42 -17.97 9.51 11.40
C HIS A 42 -19.43 9.04 11.29
N ASN A 43 -20.26 9.31 12.32
CA ASN A 43 -21.62 8.78 12.52
C ASN A 43 -21.65 7.23 12.58
N ALA A 44 -22.69 6.68 13.22
CA ALA A 44 -22.83 5.23 13.38
C ALA A 44 -23.07 4.49 12.05
N ASP A 45 -23.59 5.19 11.04
CA ASP A 45 -23.81 4.69 9.68
C ASP A 45 -22.63 4.93 8.74
N LEU A 46 -21.53 5.53 9.25
CA LEU A 46 -20.33 5.91 8.52
C LEU A 46 -20.54 7.05 7.49
N SER A 47 -21.66 7.75 7.52
CA SER A 47 -21.99 8.82 6.58
C SER A 47 -21.11 10.07 6.73
N GLY A 48 -20.41 10.17 7.87
CA GLY A 48 -19.61 11.35 8.21
C GLY A 48 -20.41 12.50 8.78
N SER A 49 -19.71 13.51 9.28
CA SER A 49 -20.28 14.74 9.87
C SER A 49 -19.36 15.93 9.57
N ASP A 50 -19.62 17.07 10.21
CA ASP A 50 -18.72 18.23 10.24
C ASP A 50 -17.36 17.95 10.92
N ARG A 51 -17.26 16.85 11.69
CA ARG A 51 -16.08 16.45 12.46
C ARG A 51 -15.24 15.36 11.79
N GLY A 52 -15.82 14.63 10.86
CA GLY A 52 -15.12 13.54 10.17
C GLY A 52 -15.79 13.17 8.85
N PRO A 53 -15.01 12.83 7.83
CA PRO A 53 -15.55 12.52 6.50
C PRO A 53 -16.37 11.22 6.53
N THR A 54 -17.18 11.03 5.47
CA THR A 54 -17.80 9.72 5.19
C THR A 54 -16.74 8.64 4.99
N LEU A 55 -17.00 7.44 5.53
CA LEU A 55 -16.18 6.24 5.34
C LEU A 55 -16.89 5.22 4.42
N VAL A 56 -18.04 5.58 3.85
CA VAL A 56 -18.80 4.80 2.88
C VAL A 56 -19.18 5.72 1.72
N SER A 57 -18.63 5.52 0.58
CA SER A 57 -19.05 6.17 -0.67
C SER A 57 -18.02 5.92 -1.77
N GLU A 58 -18.40 6.19 -3.00
CA GLU A 58 -17.46 6.21 -4.13
C GLU A 58 -16.30 7.20 -3.90
N LYS A 59 -16.57 8.35 -3.27
CA LYS A 59 -15.53 9.35 -2.96
C LYS A 59 -14.52 8.82 -1.96
N PHE A 60 -14.96 8.10 -0.90
CA PHE A 60 -14.07 7.45 0.04
C PHE A 60 -13.22 6.39 -0.66
N LEU A 61 -13.87 5.51 -1.43
CA LEU A 61 -13.16 4.45 -2.17
C LEU A 61 -12.19 5.02 -3.20
N ALA A 62 -12.55 6.08 -3.92
CA ALA A 62 -11.69 6.71 -4.92
C ALA A 62 -10.38 7.28 -4.31
N THR A 63 -10.37 7.61 -3.01
CA THR A 63 -9.16 8.05 -2.31
C THR A 63 -8.14 6.94 -2.18
N TRP A 64 -8.60 5.68 -2.01
CA TRP A 64 -7.78 4.52 -1.72
C TRP A 64 -7.67 3.55 -2.91
N MET A 65 -8.47 3.77 -3.96
CA MET A 65 -8.49 2.91 -5.15
C MET A 65 -7.12 2.85 -5.83
N ASP A 66 -6.85 1.70 -6.43
CA ASP A 66 -5.61 1.36 -7.15
C ASP A 66 -4.37 1.27 -6.25
N GLY A 67 -4.55 1.35 -4.92
CA GLY A 67 -3.54 1.14 -3.91
C GLY A 67 -3.68 -0.21 -3.18
N SER A 68 -2.79 -0.45 -2.21
CA SER A 68 -2.94 -1.54 -1.25
C SER A 68 -3.77 -1.11 -0.03
N LEU A 69 -4.16 -2.08 0.79
CA LEU A 69 -4.94 -1.82 2.00
C LEU A 69 -4.11 -1.21 3.13
N GLU A 70 -2.78 -1.36 3.06
CA GLU A 70 -1.85 -0.90 4.09
C GLU A 70 -1.91 0.60 4.36
N PRO A 71 -1.90 1.49 3.37
CA PRO A 71 -1.96 2.93 3.62
C PRO A 71 -3.25 3.37 4.33
N LEU A 72 -4.38 2.76 4.00
CA LEU A 72 -5.64 3.01 4.71
C LEU A 72 -5.54 2.54 6.17
N PHE A 73 -4.99 1.34 6.39
CA PHE A 73 -4.78 0.83 7.75
C PHE A 73 -3.82 1.71 8.56
N SER A 74 -2.69 2.09 7.98
CA SER A 74 -1.71 2.97 8.63
C SER A 74 -2.32 4.32 9.00
N PHE A 75 -3.15 4.89 8.13
CA PHE A 75 -3.87 6.12 8.45
C PHE A 75 -4.81 5.94 9.65
N ILE A 76 -5.57 4.84 9.70
CA ILE A 76 -6.43 4.51 10.86
C ILE A 76 -5.58 4.31 12.10
N ARG A 77 -4.47 3.58 12.00
CA ARG A 77 -3.59 3.24 13.12
C ARG A 77 -2.94 4.48 13.73
N ASP A 78 -2.41 5.35 12.91
CA ASP A 78 -1.53 6.41 13.36
C ASP A 78 -2.29 7.73 13.64
N MET A 79 -3.44 7.91 12.99
CA MET A 79 -4.16 9.17 13.01
C MET A 79 -5.54 9.09 13.71
N MET A 80 -6.10 7.90 13.91
CA MET A 80 -7.48 7.75 14.42
C MET A 80 -7.55 6.95 15.73
N PRO A 81 -8.39 7.36 16.67
CA PRO A 81 -9.14 8.64 16.74
C PRO A 81 -8.20 9.84 16.82
N GLN A 82 -8.54 10.92 16.11
CA GLN A 82 -7.69 12.10 16.03
C GLN A 82 -7.33 12.64 17.43
N GLY A 83 -6.02 12.82 17.66
CA GLY A 83 -5.48 13.28 18.96
C GLY A 83 -5.42 12.19 20.03
N SER A 84 -5.87 10.96 19.76
CA SER A 84 -5.93 9.86 20.75
C SER A 84 -5.77 8.49 20.06
N ALA A 85 -4.93 8.38 19.05
CA ALA A 85 -4.78 7.15 18.26
C ALA A 85 -4.45 5.91 19.13
N ASN A 86 -3.71 6.09 20.21
CA ASN A 86 -3.22 4.99 21.06
C ASN A 86 -4.30 4.35 21.98
N ILE A 87 -5.52 4.91 22.05
CA ILE A 87 -6.58 4.33 22.90
C ILE A 87 -7.24 3.09 22.31
N VAL A 88 -7.02 2.82 21.03
CA VAL A 88 -7.51 1.63 20.31
C VAL A 88 -6.30 0.82 19.87
N SER A 89 -6.28 -0.48 20.19
CA SER A 89 -5.19 -1.38 19.78
C SER A 89 -5.16 -1.58 18.27
N ASP A 90 -4.01 -1.95 17.73
CA ASP A 90 -3.85 -2.20 16.29
C ASP A 90 -4.74 -3.34 15.80
N ASP A 91 -4.90 -4.41 16.59
CA ASP A 91 -5.82 -5.51 16.26
C ASP A 91 -7.28 -5.02 16.21
N SER A 92 -7.71 -4.19 17.16
CA SER A 92 -9.03 -3.60 17.13
C SER A 92 -9.22 -2.65 15.94
N LYS A 93 -8.18 -1.99 15.49
CA LYS A 93 -8.20 -1.18 14.26
C LYS A 93 -8.28 -2.01 12.99
N ALA A 94 -7.68 -3.21 12.99
CA ALA A 94 -7.87 -4.17 11.90
C ALA A 94 -9.33 -4.67 11.85
N ASP A 95 -9.95 -4.89 13.02
CA ASP A 95 -11.38 -5.21 13.12
C ASP A 95 -12.26 -4.05 12.60
N ILE A 96 -11.92 -2.80 12.96
CA ILE A 96 -12.61 -1.60 12.45
C ILE A 96 -12.46 -1.52 10.91
N LEU A 97 -11.28 -1.79 10.37
CA LEU A 97 -11.07 -1.80 8.93
C LEU A 97 -11.96 -2.86 8.25
N ALA A 98 -12.08 -4.06 8.83
CA ALA A 98 -12.99 -5.10 8.34
C ALA A 98 -14.46 -4.61 8.33
N TYR A 99 -14.88 -3.88 9.36
CA TYR A 99 -16.21 -3.27 9.39
C TYR A 99 -16.38 -2.21 8.29
N ILE A 100 -15.40 -1.35 8.07
CA ILE A 100 -15.45 -0.36 6.99
C ILE A 100 -15.57 -1.05 5.62
N LEU A 101 -14.80 -2.12 5.39
CA LEU A 101 -14.90 -2.90 4.15
C LEU A 101 -16.30 -3.52 3.99
N GLN A 102 -16.87 -4.11 5.04
CA GLN A 102 -18.23 -4.67 5.03
C GLN A 102 -19.26 -3.59 4.65
N ARG A 103 -19.16 -2.40 5.24
CA ARG A 103 -20.08 -1.29 4.97
C ARG A 103 -19.96 -0.74 3.55
N ASN A 104 -18.83 -0.96 2.90
CA ASN A 104 -18.60 -0.67 1.48
C ASN A 104 -18.92 -1.86 0.56
N SER A 105 -19.65 -2.88 1.06
CA SER A 105 -20.15 -4.03 0.31
C SER A 105 -19.06 -4.96 -0.25
N PHE A 106 -17.87 -4.97 0.33
CA PHE A 106 -16.88 -5.99 0.01
C PHE A 106 -17.24 -7.31 0.71
N PRO A 107 -17.04 -8.47 0.06
CA PRO A 107 -17.46 -9.74 0.60
C PRO A 107 -16.58 -10.20 1.76
N PRO A 108 -17.15 -10.79 2.82
CA PRO A 108 -16.37 -11.47 3.84
C PRO A 108 -15.83 -12.80 3.30
N GLY A 109 -14.73 -13.27 3.89
CA GLY A 109 -14.11 -14.54 3.63
C GLY A 109 -13.94 -15.40 4.87
N LYS A 110 -12.88 -16.22 4.86
CA LYS A 110 -12.60 -17.19 5.93
C LYS A 110 -11.42 -16.79 6.81
N THR A 111 -10.63 -15.81 6.40
CA THR A 111 -9.41 -15.37 7.07
C THR A 111 -9.61 -13.95 7.59
N GLU A 112 -9.13 -13.67 8.79
CA GLU A 112 -9.19 -12.34 9.38
C GLU A 112 -8.05 -11.46 8.88
N LEU A 113 -8.33 -10.17 8.71
CA LEU A 113 -7.30 -9.16 8.56
C LEU A 113 -6.43 -9.10 9.82
N THR A 114 -5.14 -8.97 9.62
CA THR A 114 -4.18 -8.76 10.72
C THR A 114 -3.60 -7.36 10.62
N ALA A 115 -3.13 -6.83 11.75
CA ALA A 115 -2.42 -5.55 11.80
C ALA A 115 -1.00 -5.60 11.19
N ASN A 116 -0.73 -6.60 10.35
CA ASN A 116 0.56 -6.78 9.68
C ASN A 116 0.60 -6.01 8.37
N GLY A 117 1.40 -4.94 8.33
CA GLY A 117 1.52 -4.07 7.15
C GLY A 117 1.97 -4.80 5.90
N ASP A 118 2.88 -5.77 5.99
CA ASP A 118 3.36 -6.50 4.81
C ASP A 118 2.24 -7.33 4.18
N LYS A 119 1.40 -7.97 5.01
CA LYS A 119 0.22 -8.68 4.51
C LYS A 119 -0.83 -7.73 3.94
N LEU A 120 -1.05 -6.58 4.56
CA LEU A 120 -2.00 -5.58 4.05
C LEU A 120 -1.51 -4.95 2.74
N ASP A 121 -0.20 -4.89 2.51
CA ASP A 121 0.38 -4.44 1.24
C ASP A 121 0.10 -5.40 0.07
N THR A 122 -0.19 -6.68 0.34
CA THR A 122 -0.56 -7.64 -0.71
C THR A 122 -2.03 -7.59 -1.09
N ILE A 123 -2.86 -6.86 -0.35
CA ILE A 123 -4.31 -6.74 -0.58
C ILE A 123 -4.59 -5.45 -1.34
N GLN A 124 -5.04 -5.56 -2.57
CA GLN A 124 -5.30 -4.41 -3.43
C GLN A 124 -6.75 -3.93 -3.37
N ILE A 125 -6.92 -2.61 -3.32
CA ILE A 125 -8.22 -1.95 -3.41
C ILE A 125 -8.50 -1.68 -4.88
N LEU A 126 -9.15 -2.62 -5.56
CA LEU A 126 -9.43 -2.56 -6.99
C LEU A 126 -10.93 -2.54 -7.29
N ARG A 127 -11.27 -2.10 -8.50
CA ARG A 127 -12.64 -2.25 -9.02
C ARG A 127 -13.00 -3.72 -9.16
N LYS A 128 -14.26 -4.03 -9.00
CA LYS A 128 -14.76 -5.41 -9.13
C LYS A 128 -14.38 -5.99 -10.50
N GLY A 129 -13.75 -7.16 -10.48
CA GLY A 129 -13.32 -7.86 -11.69
C GLY A 129 -11.95 -7.43 -12.25
N ALA A 130 -11.29 -6.43 -11.65
CA ALA A 130 -9.90 -6.14 -12.00
C ALA A 130 -8.99 -7.22 -11.40
N ALA A 131 -8.02 -7.67 -12.20
CA ALA A 131 -7.02 -8.63 -11.74
C ALA A 131 -6.02 -7.97 -10.78
N PRO A 132 -5.56 -8.68 -9.73
CA PRO A 132 -4.48 -8.19 -8.89
C PRO A 132 -3.19 -8.01 -9.70
N GLY A 133 -2.36 -7.09 -9.25
CA GLY A 133 -1.12 -6.71 -9.91
C GLY A 133 -1.03 -5.20 -10.11
N LEU A 134 0.12 -4.76 -10.62
CA LEU A 134 0.30 -3.34 -10.89
C LEU A 134 -0.50 -2.93 -12.12
N GLN A 135 -1.54 -2.14 -11.89
CA GLN A 135 -2.35 -1.58 -12.96
C GLN A 135 -1.57 -0.48 -13.69
N ASN A 136 -1.72 -0.41 -15.02
CA ASN A 136 -1.18 0.71 -15.78
C ASN A 136 -1.86 2.01 -15.32
N LEU A 137 -1.10 3.10 -15.21
CA LEU A 137 -1.55 4.40 -14.70
C LEU A 137 -2.05 4.35 -13.23
N SER A 138 -1.58 3.38 -12.45
CA SER A 138 -1.80 3.38 -10.99
C SER A 138 -0.62 4.02 -10.26
N PHE A 139 -0.88 4.44 -9.01
CA PHE A 139 0.20 4.87 -8.12
C PHE A 139 0.93 3.65 -7.55
N VAL A 140 2.26 3.72 -7.60
CA VAL A 140 3.13 2.64 -7.13
C VAL A 140 4.27 3.19 -6.28
N GLN A 141 4.84 2.33 -5.44
CA GLN A 141 6.16 2.51 -4.86
C GLN A 141 7.13 1.53 -5.53
N VAL A 142 8.17 2.06 -6.12
CA VAL A 142 9.26 1.30 -6.75
C VAL A 142 10.51 1.43 -5.89
N ILE A 143 11.12 0.30 -5.55
CA ILE A 143 12.43 0.25 -4.87
C ILE A 143 13.43 -0.26 -5.88
N GLY A 144 14.58 0.39 -5.96
CA GLY A 144 15.62 0.00 -6.92
C GLY A 144 16.92 0.77 -6.71
N CYS A 145 17.87 0.48 -7.58
CA CYS A 145 19.15 1.18 -7.68
C CYS A 145 19.01 2.37 -8.62
N LEU A 146 19.30 3.57 -8.15
CA LEU A 146 19.21 4.76 -8.97
C LEU A 146 20.49 4.96 -9.80
N GLU A 147 20.33 4.93 -11.11
CA GLU A 147 21.44 5.01 -12.05
C GLU A 147 21.17 5.99 -13.18
N SER A 148 22.25 6.46 -13.84
CA SER A 148 22.15 7.20 -15.09
C SER A 148 22.02 6.21 -16.24
N GLY A 149 20.90 6.29 -16.96
CA GLY A 149 20.61 5.44 -18.11
C GLY A 149 20.88 6.12 -19.46
N PRO A 150 20.57 5.45 -20.57
CA PRO A 150 20.77 5.98 -21.91
C PRO A 150 20.04 7.31 -22.15
N GLY A 151 20.69 8.24 -22.86
CA GLY A 151 20.10 9.54 -23.20
C GLY A 151 19.98 10.48 -21.99
N ASN A 152 20.86 10.34 -21.01
CA ASN A 152 20.88 11.17 -19.79
C ASN A 152 19.57 11.11 -18.98
N ARG A 153 18.89 9.95 -19.02
CA ARG A 153 17.69 9.68 -18.23
C ARG A 153 18.07 8.97 -16.94
N TRP A 154 17.30 9.21 -15.91
CA TRP A 154 17.41 8.47 -14.65
C TRP A 154 16.60 7.17 -14.76
N VAL A 155 17.20 6.09 -14.27
CA VAL A 155 16.58 4.76 -14.24
C VAL A 155 16.70 4.16 -12.84
N LEU A 156 15.72 3.37 -12.46
CA LEU A 156 15.82 2.45 -11.34
C LEU A 156 16.04 1.06 -11.91
N THR A 157 17.21 0.51 -11.66
CA THR A 157 17.55 -0.88 -12.01
C THR A 157 17.32 -1.80 -10.81
N HIS A 158 17.30 -3.11 -11.05
CA HIS A 158 17.06 -4.13 -10.01
C HIS A 158 15.82 -3.78 -9.18
N SER A 159 14.75 -3.36 -9.84
CA SER A 159 13.60 -2.78 -9.16
C SER A 159 12.53 -3.79 -8.85
N SER A 160 11.90 -3.60 -7.69
CA SER A 160 10.62 -4.22 -7.33
C SER A 160 9.58 -3.13 -7.11
N ALA A 161 8.39 -3.32 -7.66
CA ALA A 161 7.30 -2.37 -7.56
C ALA A 161 6.09 -2.97 -6.85
N ARG A 162 5.40 -2.17 -6.04
CA ARG A 162 4.17 -2.54 -5.35
C ARG A 162 3.13 -1.42 -5.50
N PRO A 163 1.84 -1.74 -5.34
CA PRO A 163 0.81 -0.71 -5.24
C PRO A 163 1.18 0.32 -4.19
N GLY A 164 0.99 1.59 -4.52
CA GLY A 164 1.27 2.72 -3.65
C GLY A 164 0.00 3.52 -3.38
N ASN A 165 0.15 4.59 -2.62
CA ASN A 165 -0.90 5.58 -2.41
C ASN A 165 -0.56 6.89 -3.14
N ARG A 166 -1.55 7.80 -3.22
CA ARG A 166 -1.37 9.11 -3.85
C ARG A 166 -0.64 10.12 -2.95
N GLU A 167 -0.34 9.77 -1.72
CA GLU A 167 0.40 10.64 -0.82
C GLU A 167 1.83 10.83 -1.33
N ARG A 168 2.24 12.10 -1.41
CA ARG A 168 3.58 12.46 -1.88
C ARG A 168 4.66 12.19 -0.85
N ALA A 169 4.30 12.18 0.43
CA ALA A 169 5.24 11.88 1.51
C ALA A 169 5.33 10.36 1.75
N VAL A 170 6.52 9.91 2.09
CA VAL A 170 6.77 8.53 2.55
C VAL A 170 6.82 8.57 4.06
N SER A 171 5.95 7.82 4.75
CA SER A 171 5.98 7.74 6.21
C SER A 171 7.25 7.05 6.72
N GLY A 172 7.65 7.30 7.96
CA GLY A 172 8.82 6.65 8.55
C GLY A 172 8.72 5.13 8.56
N GLN A 173 7.55 4.58 8.85
CA GLN A 173 7.31 3.13 8.83
C GLN A 173 7.35 2.55 7.41
N GLU A 174 6.84 3.28 6.43
CA GLU A 174 6.90 2.89 5.04
C GLU A 174 8.37 2.83 4.55
N LEU A 175 9.21 3.78 5.00
CA LEU A 175 10.65 3.77 4.73
C LEU A 175 11.34 2.56 5.36
N GLU A 176 11.04 2.20 6.60
CA GLU A 176 11.62 1.03 7.26
C GLU A 176 11.27 -0.27 6.52
N ARG A 177 10.01 -0.44 6.15
CA ARG A 177 9.59 -1.58 5.32
C ARG A 177 10.27 -1.59 3.95
N ALA A 178 10.38 -0.43 3.32
CA ALA A 178 11.06 -0.29 2.04
C ALA A 178 12.55 -0.66 2.12
N ARG A 179 13.24 -0.33 3.24
CA ARG A 179 14.64 -0.72 3.46
C ARG A 179 14.82 -2.24 3.52
N ALA A 180 13.91 -2.93 4.21
CA ALA A 180 13.96 -4.38 4.38
C ALA A 180 13.60 -5.16 3.11
N ARG A 181 12.90 -4.52 2.15
CA ARG A 181 12.42 -5.16 0.94
C ARG A 181 13.57 -5.55 0.00
N ALA A 182 13.49 -6.75 -0.56
CA ALA A 182 14.42 -7.23 -1.57
C ALA A 182 14.31 -6.41 -2.87
N LEU A 183 15.42 -6.30 -3.57
CA LEU A 183 15.46 -5.80 -4.94
C LEU A 183 14.83 -6.84 -5.89
N GLY A 184 14.33 -6.38 -7.03
CA GLY A 184 13.72 -7.20 -8.06
C GLY A 184 14.57 -7.22 -9.35
N GLU A 185 13.92 -7.51 -10.47
CA GLU A 185 14.58 -7.63 -11.78
C GLU A 185 14.13 -6.54 -12.77
N GLU A 186 13.12 -5.77 -12.42
CA GLU A 186 12.56 -4.76 -13.33
C GLU A 186 13.45 -3.52 -13.42
N THR A 187 13.30 -2.79 -14.53
CA THR A 187 13.94 -1.48 -14.74
C THR A 187 12.87 -0.45 -15.08
N TYR A 188 12.88 0.66 -14.38
CA TYR A 188 11.96 1.77 -14.61
C TYR A 188 12.71 3.02 -15.04
N THR A 189 12.28 3.63 -16.16
CA THR A 189 12.73 4.98 -16.53
C THR A 189 11.98 6.01 -15.69
N LEU A 190 12.70 6.89 -15.02
CA LEU A 190 12.10 7.96 -14.22
C LEU A 190 11.74 9.16 -15.10
N VAL A 191 10.50 9.60 -14.98
CA VAL A 191 9.98 10.81 -15.62
C VAL A 191 9.77 11.88 -14.55
N SER A 192 10.05 13.14 -14.85
CA SER A 192 9.89 14.27 -13.92
C SER A 192 10.73 14.13 -12.61
N ALA A 193 11.87 13.44 -12.67
CA ALA A 193 12.69 13.18 -11.48
C ALA A 193 13.55 14.40 -11.04
N SER A 194 13.78 15.39 -11.91
CA SER A 194 14.67 16.52 -11.63
C SER A 194 14.39 17.27 -10.33
N PRO A 195 13.12 17.52 -9.93
CA PRO A 195 12.84 18.22 -8.66
C PRO A 195 13.32 17.47 -7.41
N PHE A 196 13.60 16.17 -7.53
CA PHE A 196 14.03 15.30 -6.43
C PHE A 196 15.56 15.12 -6.37
N ALA A 197 16.32 15.93 -7.09
CA ALA A 197 17.79 15.91 -7.12
C ALA A 197 18.39 14.49 -7.27
N PRO A 198 18.03 13.73 -8.32
CA PRO A 198 18.46 12.35 -8.46
C PRO A 198 19.97 12.19 -8.58
N ALA A 199 20.70 13.20 -9.09
CA ALA A 199 22.13 13.16 -9.20
C ALA A 199 22.86 12.99 -7.85
N THR A 200 22.29 13.49 -6.76
CA THR A 200 22.86 13.35 -5.41
C THR A 200 22.64 11.97 -4.81
N ARG A 201 21.85 11.13 -5.45
CA ARG A 201 21.45 9.79 -5.01
C ARG A 201 21.88 8.69 -5.98
N GLN A 202 22.71 9.03 -6.95
CA GLN A 202 23.23 8.04 -7.92
C GLN A 202 24.01 6.93 -7.22
N GLY A 203 23.69 5.67 -7.55
CA GLY A 203 24.29 4.49 -6.92
C GLY A 203 23.62 4.07 -5.61
N HIS A 204 22.66 4.83 -5.11
CA HIS A 204 21.95 4.52 -3.87
C HIS A 204 20.79 3.55 -4.13
N LYS A 205 20.43 2.75 -3.08
CA LYS A 205 19.13 2.12 -3.00
C LYS A 205 18.10 3.20 -2.64
N VAL A 206 17.08 3.35 -3.46
CA VAL A 206 16.05 4.38 -3.26
C VAL A 206 14.64 3.78 -3.32
N ALA A 207 13.68 4.48 -2.70
CA ALA A 207 12.26 4.30 -2.93
C ALA A 207 11.74 5.50 -3.74
N ALA A 208 11.10 5.22 -4.86
CA ALA A 208 10.42 6.22 -5.66
C ALA A 208 8.90 5.95 -5.65
N LYS A 209 8.10 6.98 -5.39
CA LYS A 209 6.65 6.92 -5.59
C LYS A 209 6.26 7.64 -6.86
N GLY A 210 5.18 7.22 -7.47
CA GLY A 210 4.66 7.91 -8.64
C GLY A 210 3.61 7.12 -9.41
N LEU A 211 3.20 7.72 -10.51
CA LEU A 211 2.28 7.10 -11.46
C LEU A 211 3.08 6.23 -12.42
N VAL A 212 2.76 4.94 -12.44
CA VAL A 212 3.44 3.99 -13.32
C VAL A 212 2.77 3.94 -14.70
N TYR A 213 3.60 3.88 -15.72
CA TYR A 213 3.21 3.54 -17.08
C TYR A 213 3.96 2.26 -17.48
N ARG A 214 3.21 1.21 -17.80
CA ARG A 214 3.77 -0.10 -18.13
C ARG A 214 3.29 -0.54 -19.51
N GLN A 215 4.24 -0.67 -20.41
CA GLN A 215 4.08 -1.41 -21.66
C GLN A 215 5.16 -2.48 -21.76
N PRO A 216 4.96 -3.56 -22.50
CA PRO A 216 6.00 -4.56 -22.69
C PRO A 216 7.31 -3.92 -23.15
N GLY A 217 8.37 -4.07 -22.34
CA GLY A 217 9.69 -3.50 -22.62
C GLY A 217 9.86 -1.99 -22.33
N ASP A 218 8.84 -1.30 -21.82
CA ASP A 218 8.90 0.14 -21.51
C ASP A 218 8.14 0.43 -20.20
N TYR A 219 8.86 0.42 -19.10
CA TYR A 219 8.32 0.76 -17.78
C TYR A 219 8.80 2.15 -17.36
N ARG A 220 7.86 3.06 -17.13
CA ARG A 220 8.14 4.45 -16.75
C ARG A 220 7.44 4.78 -15.46
N LEU A 221 8.10 5.57 -14.62
CA LEU A 221 7.55 6.09 -13.38
C LEU A 221 7.57 7.62 -13.42
N ASN A 222 6.40 8.25 -13.44
CA ASN A 222 6.30 9.69 -13.24
C ASN A 222 6.40 9.99 -11.75
N VAL A 223 7.58 10.48 -11.33
CA VAL A 223 7.99 10.55 -9.93
C VAL A 223 7.24 11.64 -9.18
N THR A 224 6.70 11.29 -8.01
CA THR A 224 6.08 12.23 -7.06
C THR A 224 6.81 12.30 -5.73
N ALA A 225 7.66 11.30 -5.41
CA ALA A 225 8.60 11.30 -4.29
C ALA A 225 9.81 10.41 -4.61
N LEU A 226 10.97 10.74 -4.03
CA LEU A 226 12.20 9.96 -4.16
C LEU A 226 12.99 10.06 -2.84
N GLU A 227 13.14 8.92 -2.16
CA GLU A 227 13.80 8.83 -0.86
C GLU A 227 14.96 7.83 -0.88
N THR A 228 16.06 8.17 -0.21
CA THR A 228 17.20 7.28 -0.06
C THR A 228 16.93 6.25 1.03
N LEU A 229 17.10 4.98 0.71
CA LEU A 229 16.96 3.86 1.63
C LEU A 229 18.31 3.40 2.17
N ALA A 230 19.34 3.40 1.32
CA ALA A 230 20.73 3.09 1.68
C ALA A 230 21.70 3.81 0.73
N ASP A 231 22.88 4.14 1.21
CA ASP A 231 23.90 4.86 0.46
C ASP A 231 24.55 4.03 -0.65
N THR A 232 24.34 2.73 -0.62
CA THR A 232 24.82 1.80 -1.65
C THR A 232 23.68 0.88 -2.09
N CYS A 233 23.67 0.55 -3.37
CA CYS A 233 22.74 -0.40 -3.92
C CYS A 233 23.41 -1.78 -4.03
N SER A 234 23.78 -2.34 -2.89
CA SER A 234 24.28 -3.72 -2.83
C SER A 234 23.10 -4.65 -2.58
N GLY A 235 22.58 -5.26 -3.63
CA GLY A 235 21.64 -6.37 -3.55
C GLY A 235 22.36 -7.65 -3.90
N ARG A 236 22.67 -8.44 -2.91
CA ARG A 236 22.92 -9.87 -3.05
C ARG A 236 21.98 -10.60 -2.11
#